data_1c4529595f87051828e494ab2c757843
#
_entry.id   1c4529595f87051828e494ab2c757843
#
_cell.length_a   1.000
_cell.length_b   1.000
_cell.length_c   1.000
_cell.angle_alpha   90.00
_cell.angle_beta   90.00
_cell.angle_gamma   90.00
#
_symmetry.space_group_name_H-M   'P 1'
#
loop_
_entity.id
_entity.type
_entity.pdbx_description
1 polymer ?
#
loop_
_entity_poly.entity_id
_entity_poly.type
_entity_poly.pdbx_seq_one_letter_code
_entity_poly.pdbx_strand_id
1 'polypeptide(L)'
;MRIKPLFLNLILLILSMIATDSSTFAQTKINELLASNQLAFFDDFFEYDDWLEIYHEGSILNLAGYYLSDKADSLTKWQFPFDDAGNTTILPGGHMIVWLDNDAEQGSNHATFKLSPDGEGVYLTQPDGITIVDSLTFPQQQTDISYGRECDGCEEWIYFNVPTPDYSNTVTQLTTPLLYINEVLISNTNNLLDENFEADSWVEIYNPNSFQVNIGGYTFSTLEGDSYT
;
A
#
# COMPACT_ATOMS: atom_id res chain seq x y z
N MET A 1 22.43 53.70 -37.20
CA MET A 1 21.69 52.53 -37.75
C MET A 1 20.89 51.98 -36.60
N ARG A 2 19.58 52.18 -36.54
CA ARG A 2 18.69 51.72 -35.43
C ARG A 2 18.22 50.31 -35.74
N ILE A 3 18.65 49.35 -34.96
CA ILE A 3 18.19 47.97 -35.03
C ILE A 3 16.78 47.93 -34.47
N LYS A 4 15.82 47.46 -35.26
CA LYS A 4 14.41 47.38 -34.88
C LYS A 4 14.17 46.33 -33.76
N PRO A 5 13.28 46.59 -32.80
CA PRO A 5 13.05 45.74 -31.62
C PRO A 5 12.35 44.41 -31.93
N LEU A 6 12.13 44.05 -33.20
CA LEU A 6 11.37 42.90 -33.59
C LEU A 6 12.14 41.54 -33.41
N PHE A 7 13.48 41.59 -33.36
CA PHE A 7 14.29 40.40 -33.18
C PHE A 7 14.46 39.96 -31.71
N LEU A 8 14.31 40.90 -30.79
CA LEU A 8 14.47 40.61 -29.35
C LEU A 8 13.27 39.85 -28.77
N ASN A 9 12.04 40.11 -29.31
CA ASN A 9 10.83 39.41 -28.88
C ASN A 9 10.73 37.97 -29.38
N LEU A 10 11.41 37.63 -30.52
CA LEU A 10 11.40 36.28 -31.04
C LEU A 10 12.33 35.33 -30.26
N ILE A 11 13.42 35.86 -29.72
CA ILE A 11 14.37 35.09 -28.88
C ILE A 11 13.75 34.81 -27.50
N LEU A 12 12.94 35.75 -26.94
CA LEU A 12 12.26 35.54 -25.68
C LEU A 12 11.11 34.54 -25.78
N LEU A 13 10.46 34.41 -26.94
CA LEU A 13 9.38 33.46 -27.17
C LEU A 13 9.88 32.01 -27.35
N ILE A 14 11.12 31.83 -27.85
CA ILE A 14 11.74 30.52 -28.01
C ILE A 14 12.33 30.01 -26.69
N LEU A 15 12.72 30.92 -25.77
CA LEU A 15 13.23 30.55 -24.45
C LEU A 15 12.13 30.14 -23.46
N SER A 16 10.86 30.48 -23.75
CA SER A 16 9.71 30.11 -22.89
C SER A 16 9.10 28.74 -23.25
N MET A 17 9.59 28.06 -24.30
CA MET A 17 9.14 26.71 -24.70
C MET A 17 10.09 25.58 -24.28
N ILE A 18 11.16 25.91 -23.53
CA ILE A 18 11.97 24.88 -22.86
C ILE A 18 11.68 25.01 -21.35
N ALA A 19 10.42 24.86 -21.01
CA ALA A 19 10.01 24.71 -19.63
C ALA A 19 9.34 23.34 -19.50
N THR A 20 10.14 22.41 -19.01
CA THR A 20 9.77 21.41 -18.06
C THR A 20 8.89 20.26 -18.58
N ASP A 21 9.50 19.30 -19.22
CA ASP A 21 9.25 17.94 -18.75
C ASP A 21 9.92 17.77 -17.37
N SER A 22 9.40 18.44 -16.38
CA SER A 22 9.68 18.12 -14.98
C SER A 22 8.99 16.81 -14.71
N SER A 23 9.71 15.75 -15.02
CA SER A 23 9.59 14.38 -14.57
C SER A 23 8.21 13.99 -13.98
N THR A 24 7.32 13.48 -14.82
CA THR A 24 6.19 12.64 -14.40
C THR A 24 6.61 11.53 -13.42
N PHE A 25 7.90 11.21 -13.34
CA PHE A 25 8.48 10.18 -12.48
C PHE A 25 8.72 10.59 -11.04
N ALA A 26 8.92 11.90 -10.75
CA ALA A 26 9.00 12.39 -9.37
C ALA A 26 7.65 12.28 -8.64
N GLN A 27 6.57 12.00 -9.39
CA GLN A 27 5.19 11.94 -8.92
C GLN A 27 4.70 10.50 -8.69
N THR A 28 5.51 9.48 -9.06
CA THR A 28 5.15 8.06 -8.88
C THR A 28 6.10 7.45 -7.87
N LYS A 29 5.56 6.89 -6.83
CA LYS A 29 6.31 6.35 -5.69
C LYS A 29 5.82 4.97 -5.30
N ILE A 30 6.73 4.11 -4.89
CA ILE A 30 6.43 2.99 -4.01
C ILE A 30 6.01 3.62 -2.68
N ASN A 31 4.81 3.35 -2.20
CA ASN A 31 4.19 4.08 -1.09
C ASN A 31 4.13 3.28 0.20
N GLU A 32 3.74 2.02 0.12
CA GLU A 32 3.63 1.11 1.25
C GLU A 32 3.87 -0.33 0.79
N LEU A 33 4.32 -1.21 1.68
CA LEU A 33 4.44 -2.65 1.41
C LEU A 33 4.21 -3.47 2.68
N LEU A 34 3.82 -4.73 2.47
CA LEU A 34 3.68 -5.73 3.53
C LEU A 34 4.26 -7.06 3.04
N ALA A 35 5.42 -7.45 3.57
CA ALA A 35 6.15 -8.66 3.17
C ALA A 35 5.96 -9.84 4.13
N SER A 36 4.94 -9.78 4.97
CA SER A 36 4.52 -10.88 5.86
C SER A 36 3.08 -10.65 6.26
N ASN A 37 2.16 -11.01 5.38
CA ASN A 37 0.73 -10.81 5.55
C ASN A 37 0.06 -12.13 5.94
N GLN A 38 -0.63 -12.14 7.08
CA GLN A 38 -1.39 -13.30 7.53
C GLN A 38 -2.86 -13.00 7.76
N LEU A 39 -3.18 -11.76 8.19
CA LEU A 39 -4.54 -11.36 8.56
C LEU A 39 -4.85 -9.89 8.23
N ALA A 40 -3.88 -9.09 7.78
CA ALA A 40 -4.05 -7.65 7.67
C ALA A 40 -4.90 -7.23 6.46
N PHE A 41 -4.65 -7.80 5.29
CA PHE A 41 -5.34 -7.43 4.05
C PHE A 41 -5.32 -8.62 3.08
N PHE A 42 -6.44 -8.94 2.47
CA PHE A 42 -6.58 -10.06 1.53
C PHE A 42 -7.00 -9.56 0.14
N ASP A 43 -6.71 -10.34 -0.86
CA ASP A 43 -7.06 -10.10 -2.25
C ASP A 43 -8.52 -10.51 -2.58
N ASP A 44 -8.88 -10.43 -3.87
CA ASP A 44 -10.22 -10.82 -4.36
C ASP A 44 -10.45 -12.35 -4.31
N PHE A 45 -9.40 -13.14 -4.05
CA PHE A 45 -9.44 -14.60 -3.88
C PHE A 45 -9.47 -15.01 -2.41
N PHE A 46 -9.50 -14.03 -1.48
CA PHE A 46 -9.46 -14.20 -0.02
C PHE A 46 -8.13 -14.81 0.48
N GLU A 47 -7.04 -14.53 -0.23
CA GLU A 47 -5.69 -14.95 0.14
C GLU A 47 -4.93 -13.79 0.78
N TYR A 48 -4.10 -14.11 1.78
CA TYR A 48 -3.27 -13.14 2.50
C TYR A 48 -1.85 -13.22 1.97
N ASP A 49 -1.58 -12.49 0.90
CA ASP A 49 -0.29 -12.48 0.24
C ASP A 49 0.47 -11.17 0.49
N ASP A 50 1.78 -11.20 0.21
CA ASP A 50 2.57 -9.98 0.23
C ASP A 50 2.04 -9.00 -0.80
N TRP A 51 2.11 -7.72 -0.49
CA TRP A 51 1.68 -6.68 -1.42
C TRP A 51 2.57 -5.43 -1.36
N LEU A 52 2.49 -4.65 -2.42
CA LEU A 52 3.13 -3.37 -2.58
C LEU A 52 2.14 -2.38 -3.15
N GLU A 53 2.13 -1.17 -2.60
CA GLU A 53 1.32 -0.06 -3.09
C GLU A 53 2.17 0.94 -3.87
N ILE A 54 1.65 1.39 -5.00
CA ILE A 54 2.19 2.47 -5.80
C ILE A 54 1.25 3.66 -5.71
N TYR A 55 1.77 4.82 -5.32
CA TYR A 55 1.07 6.10 -5.32
C TYR A 55 1.49 6.95 -6.51
N HIS A 56 0.55 7.71 -7.11
CA HIS A 56 0.83 8.65 -8.18
C HIS A 56 0.10 9.97 -8.00
N GLU A 57 0.84 11.07 -7.81
CA GLU A 57 0.28 12.42 -7.61
C GLU A 57 -0.14 13.09 -8.93
N GLY A 58 0.49 12.74 -10.05
CA GLY A 58 0.38 13.45 -11.33
C GLY A 58 -0.93 13.25 -12.09
N SER A 59 -0.88 13.44 -13.39
CA SER A 59 -2.00 13.13 -14.28
C SER A 59 -2.19 11.61 -14.38
N ILE A 60 -3.28 11.15 -15.01
CA ILE A 60 -3.53 9.71 -15.21
C ILE A 60 -2.26 9.01 -15.72
N LEU A 61 -1.82 7.97 -15.02
CA LEU A 61 -0.68 7.13 -15.36
C LEU A 61 -1.14 5.72 -15.68
N ASN A 62 -0.71 5.19 -16.82
CA ASN A 62 -0.86 3.76 -17.13
C ASN A 62 0.52 3.08 -16.95
N LEU A 63 0.60 2.09 -16.07
CA LEU A 63 1.80 1.32 -15.79
C LEU A 63 2.04 0.16 -16.76
N ALA A 64 1.16 -0.06 -17.76
CA ALA A 64 1.38 -1.10 -18.76
C ALA A 64 2.78 -1.00 -19.39
N GLY A 65 3.52 -2.11 -19.35
CA GLY A 65 4.90 -2.19 -19.80
C GLY A 65 5.98 -1.78 -18.81
N TYR A 66 5.64 -1.16 -17.66
CA TYR A 66 6.57 -0.95 -16.57
C TYR A 66 6.95 -2.27 -15.92
N TYR A 67 8.01 -2.28 -15.13
CA TYR A 67 8.50 -3.47 -14.45
C TYR A 67 8.57 -3.28 -12.95
N LEU A 68 8.31 -4.38 -12.22
CA LEU A 68 8.65 -4.53 -10.80
C LEU A 68 9.68 -5.63 -10.62
N SER A 69 10.59 -5.43 -9.68
CA SER A 69 11.61 -6.41 -9.31
C SER A 69 12.02 -6.28 -7.84
N ASP A 70 12.38 -7.41 -7.24
CA ASP A 70 13.06 -7.53 -5.94
C ASP A 70 14.60 -7.54 -6.08
N LYS A 71 15.15 -7.32 -7.29
CA LYS A 71 16.59 -7.46 -7.56
C LYS A 71 17.17 -6.30 -8.34
N ALA A 72 18.20 -5.67 -7.80
CA ALA A 72 18.92 -4.57 -8.42
C ALA A 72 19.63 -4.97 -9.74
N ASP A 73 20.03 -6.22 -9.88
CA ASP A 73 20.72 -6.77 -11.06
C ASP A 73 19.77 -7.35 -12.11
N SER A 74 18.46 -7.33 -11.84
CA SER A 74 17.43 -7.86 -12.73
C SER A 74 16.14 -7.02 -12.67
N LEU A 75 16.20 -5.78 -13.14
CA LEU A 75 15.11 -4.79 -13.02
C LEU A 75 13.82 -5.15 -13.77
N THR A 76 13.85 -6.15 -14.65
CA THR A 76 12.74 -6.56 -15.53
C THR A 76 12.11 -7.89 -15.13
N LYS A 77 12.05 -8.19 -13.82
CA LYS A 77 11.61 -9.49 -13.32
C LYS A 77 10.14 -9.79 -13.62
N TRP A 78 9.27 -8.82 -13.44
CA TRP A 78 7.84 -8.89 -13.77
C TRP A 78 7.40 -7.61 -14.48
N GLN A 79 6.53 -7.73 -15.48
CA GLN A 79 6.05 -6.61 -16.28
C GLN A 79 4.55 -6.45 -16.14
N PHE A 80 4.10 -5.23 -15.88
CA PHE A 80 2.68 -4.88 -15.93
C PHE A 80 2.14 -5.19 -17.34
N PRO A 81 1.05 -5.98 -17.46
CA PRO A 81 0.51 -6.40 -18.75
C PRO A 81 -0.07 -5.23 -19.55
N PHE A 82 -0.13 -5.38 -20.87
CA PHE A 82 -0.64 -4.36 -21.79
C PHE A 82 -2.14 -4.46 -22.06
N ASP A 83 -2.76 -5.57 -21.76
CA ASP A 83 -4.12 -5.94 -22.14
C ASP A 83 -5.18 -5.66 -21.07
N ASP A 84 -4.78 -5.08 -19.94
CA ASP A 84 -5.67 -4.73 -18.85
C ASP A 84 -5.46 -3.30 -18.32
N ALA A 85 -5.82 -2.33 -19.17
CA ALA A 85 -5.68 -0.91 -18.81
C ALA A 85 -6.50 -0.51 -17.57
N GLY A 86 -7.55 -1.23 -17.23
CA GLY A 86 -8.36 -0.96 -16.02
C GLY A 86 -7.56 -1.17 -14.75
N ASN A 87 -6.81 -2.28 -14.68
CA ASN A 87 -6.03 -2.67 -13.51
C ASN A 87 -4.57 -2.18 -13.54
N THR A 88 -4.13 -1.50 -14.62
CA THR A 88 -2.78 -0.92 -14.71
C THR A 88 -2.77 0.62 -14.70
N THR A 89 -3.93 1.26 -14.52
CA THR A 89 -4.06 2.72 -14.56
C THR A 89 -4.28 3.30 -13.17
N ILE A 90 -3.45 4.29 -12.80
CA ILE A 90 -3.58 5.07 -11.57
C ILE A 90 -4.15 6.45 -11.92
N LEU A 91 -5.21 6.86 -11.23
CA LEU A 91 -5.79 8.20 -11.32
C LEU A 91 -4.93 9.22 -10.56
N PRO A 92 -5.09 10.53 -10.83
CA PRO A 92 -4.39 11.58 -10.08
C PRO A 92 -4.63 11.48 -8.57
N GLY A 93 -3.57 11.40 -7.79
CA GLY A 93 -3.63 11.21 -6.34
C GLY A 93 -4.13 9.83 -5.91
N GLY A 94 -4.12 8.86 -6.82
CA GLY A 94 -4.59 7.51 -6.56
C GLY A 94 -3.48 6.54 -6.19
N HIS A 95 -3.91 5.37 -5.76
CA HIS A 95 -3.09 4.25 -5.34
C HIS A 95 -3.33 3.04 -6.24
N MET A 96 -2.40 2.11 -6.25
CA MET A 96 -2.53 0.81 -6.91
C MET A 96 -1.84 -0.25 -6.06
N ILE A 97 -2.59 -1.27 -5.68
CA ILE A 97 -2.04 -2.45 -5.01
C ILE A 97 -1.55 -3.44 -6.06
N VAL A 98 -0.35 -3.95 -5.85
CA VAL A 98 0.24 -5.06 -6.60
C VAL A 98 0.50 -6.19 -5.61
N TRP A 99 -0.14 -7.32 -5.84
CA TRP A 99 0.07 -8.54 -5.09
C TRP A 99 1.38 -9.20 -5.53
N LEU A 100 2.19 -9.58 -4.56
CA LEU A 100 3.51 -10.18 -4.78
C LEU A 100 3.48 -11.61 -4.28
N ASP A 101 2.73 -12.46 -5.00
CA ASP A 101 2.24 -13.76 -4.56
C ASP A 101 2.77 -14.94 -5.39
N ASN A 102 3.39 -14.63 -6.56
CA ASN A 102 3.80 -15.63 -7.56
C ASN A 102 2.62 -16.33 -8.23
N ASP A 103 1.44 -15.69 -8.29
CA ASP A 103 0.23 -16.22 -8.91
C ASP A 103 -0.36 -15.27 -9.96
N ALA A 104 0.33 -15.12 -11.09
CA ALA A 104 -0.09 -14.25 -12.18
C ALA A 104 -1.40 -14.70 -12.86
N GLU A 105 -1.94 -15.88 -12.55
CA GLU A 105 -3.21 -16.37 -13.09
C GLU A 105 -4.40 -15.66 -12.40
N GLN A 106 -4.20 -15.06 -11.25
CA GLN A 106 -5.23 -14.34 -10.50
C GLN A 106 -5.52 -12.94 -11.05
N GLY A 107 -4.60 -12.34 -11.81
CA GLY A 107 -4.86 -11.05 -12.43
C GLY A 107 -3.64 -10.26 -12.87
N SER A 108 -3.89 -9.12 -13.50
CA SER A 108 -2.86 -8.23 -14.07
C SER A 108 -2.05 -7.45 -13.02
N ASN A 109 -2.49 -7.44 -11.79
CA ASN A 109 -1.81 -6.85 -10.63
C ASN A 109 -1.22 -7.91 -9.68
N HIS A 110 -1.10 -9.18 -10.13
CA HIS A 110 -0.44 -10.28 -9.41
C HIS A 110 0.93 -10.58 -10.02
N ALA A 111 1.99 -10.29 -9.27
CA ALA A 111 3.35 -10.43 -9.75
C ALA A 111 3.92 -11.83 -9.50
N THR A 112 4.83 -12.26 -10.38
CA THR A 112 5.45 -13.59 -10.37
C THR A 112 6.60 -13.74 -9.35
N PHE A 113 6.53 -13.04 -8.22
CA PHE A 113 7.51 -13.15 -7.14
C PHE A 113 6.90 -12.73 -5.81
N LYS A 114 7.54 -13.12 -4.71
CA LYS A 114 7.18 -12.74 -3.33
C LYS A 114 8.26 -11.85 -2.74
N LEU A 115 7.93 -11.12 -1.67
CA LEU A 115 8.91 -10.36 -0.90
C LEU A 115 9.53 -11.22 0.21
N SER A 116 10.74 -10.87 0.61
CA SER A 116 11.38 -11.48 1.76
C SER A 116 11.05 -10.72 3.05
N PRO A 117 10.48 -11.35 4.07
CA PRO A 117 10.26 -10.69 5.36
C PRO A 117 11.57 -10.30 6.07
N ASP A 118 12.72 -10.87 5.67
CA ASP A 118 14.03 -10.50 6.22
C ASP A 118 14.56 -9.15 5.69
N GLY A 119 13.85 -8.55 4.73
CA GLY A 119 14.21 -7.30 4.06
C GLY A 119 14.99 -7.53 2.76
N GLU A 120 14.72 -6.68 1.79
CA GLU A 120 15.37 -6.69 0.48
C GLU A 120 15.14 -5.36 -0.29
N GLY A 121 15.54 -5.30 -1.57
CA GLY A 121 15.26 -4.17 -2.44
C GLY A 121 14.01 -4.38 -3.27
N VAL A 122 13.27 -3.31 -3.56
CA VAL A 122 12.17 -3.28 -4.54
C VAL A 122 12.39 -2.14 -5.52
N TYR A 123 12.14 -2.38 -6.79
CA TYR A 123 12.44 -1.46 -7.89
C TYR A 123 11.25 -1.36 -8.84
N LEU A 124 10.72 -0.16 -9.02
CA LEU A 124 9.78 0.18 -10.09
C LEU A 124 10.57 0.77 -11.25
N THR A 125 10.47 0.17 -12.44
CA THR A 125 11.29 0.52 -13.60
C THR A 125 10.42 0.83 -14.81
N GLN A 126 10.84 1.80 -15.62
CA GLN A 126 10.16 2.18 -16.87
C GLN A 126 10.14 1.04 -17.89
N PRO A 127 9.29 1.17 -18.96
CA PRO A 127 9.23 0.21 -20.05
C PRO A 127 10.56 0.01 -20.82
N ASP A 128 11.54 0.91 -20.66
CA ASP A 128 12.88 0.74 -21.23
C ASP A 128 13.72 -0.34 -20.52
N GLY A 129 13.24 -0.82 -19.34
CA GLY A 129 13.89 -1.83 -18.52
C GLY A 129 15.17 -1.39 -17.82
N ILE A 130 15.47 -0.09 -17.82
CA ILE A 130 16.73 0.48 -17.31
C ILE A 130 16.48 1.66 -16.36
N THR A 131 15.53 2.54 -16.70
CA THR A 131 15.27 3.76 -15.93
C THR A 131 14.42 3.43 -14.72
N ILE A 132 15.00 3.53 -13.52
CA ILE A 132 14.30 3.35 -12.26
C ILE A 132 13.41 4.57 -12.02
N VAL A 133 12.13 4.33 -11.79
CA VAL A 133 11.12 5.34 -11.40
C VAL A 133 11.22 5.64 -9.92
N ASP A 134 11.20 4.59 -9.11
CA ASP A 134 11.38 4.63 -7.66
C ASP A 134 11.95 3.30 -7.16
N SER A 135 12.60 3.33 -6.02
CA SER A 135 13.15 2.12 -5.40
C SER A 135 13.23 2.28 -3.89
N LEU A 136 13.17 1.16 -3.20
CA LEU A 136 13.26 1.07 -1.77
C LEU A 136 14.13 -0.13 -1.39
N THR A 137 14.98 0.03 -0.38
CA THR A 137 15.52 -1.10 0.38
C THR A 137 14.87 -1.08 1.74
N PHE A 138 14.03 -2.08 2.01
CA PHE A 138 13.30 -2.17 3.27
C PHE A 138 13.99 -3.12 4.25
N PRO A 139 13.89 -2.84 5.57
CA PRO A 139 14.45 -3.68 6.61
C PRO A 139 13.56 -4.90 6.89
N GLN A 140 13.98 -5.75 7.82
CA GLN A 140 13.18 -6.88 8.30
C GLN A 140 11.77 -6.44 8.70
N GLN A 141 10.78 -7.20 8.25
CA GLN A 141 9.36 -6.94 8.45
C GLN A 141 8.80 -7.77 9.61
N GLN A 142 7.71 -7.27 10.20
CA GLN A 142 6.92 -7.99 11.18
C GLN A 142 5.59 -8.41 10.54
N THR A 143 5.04 -9.51 10.99
CA THR A 143 3.77 -10.02 10.47
C THR A 143 2.64 -9.01 10.70
N ASP A 144 1.86 -8.76 9.64
CA ASP A 144 0.72 -7.84 9.63
C ASP A 144 1.03 -6.37 9.97
N ILE A 145 2.31 -6.00 9.91
CA ILE A 145 2.78 -4.62 10.06
C ILE A 145 3.42 -4.20 8.75
N SER A 146 2.85 -3.20 8.09
CA SER A 146 3.39 -2.68 6.84
C SER A 146 4.54 -1.69 7.06
N TYR A 147 5.30 -1.44 6.00
CA TYR A 147 6.34 -0.44 5.96
C TYR A 147 6.03 0.53 4.82
N GLY A 148 5.74 1.77 5.15
CA GLY A 148 5.26 2.75 4.19
C GLY A 148 5.85 4.13 4.42
N ARG A 149 5.68 5.00 3.44
CA ARG A 149 6.01 6.42 3.56
C ARG A 149 5.13 7.06 4.62
N GLU A 150 5.67 7.99 5.40
CA GLU A 150 4.94 8.68 6.48
C GLU A 150 3.68 9.39 5.97
N CYS A 151 3.68 9.84 4.75
CA CYS A 151 2.53 10.32 3.99
C CYS A 151 2.72 9.96 2.52
N ASP A 152 1.67 10.02 1.69
CA ASP A 152 1.75 9.70 0.27
C ASP A 152 2.87 10.46 -0.42
N GLY A 153 3.79 9.72 -1.02
CA GLY A 153 4.94 10.26 -1.73
C GLY A 153 6.02 10.92 -0.87
N CYS A 154 5.88 10.97 0.46
CA CYS A 154 6.91 11.51 1.37
C CYS A 154 8.23 10.72 1.29
N GLU A 155 9.34 11.33 1.71
CA GLU A 155 10.64 10.67 1.70
C GLU A 155 10.87 9.75 2.91
N GLU A 156 10.27 10.10 4.07
CA GLU A 156 10.43 9.34 5.32
C GLU A 156 9.56 8.06 5.33
N TRP A 157 10.11 7.00 5.91
CA TRP A 157 9.50 5.68 5.99
C TRP A 157 9.28 5.26 7.44
N ILE A 158 8.11 4.70 7.72
CA ILE A 158 7.71 4.24 9.06
C ILE A 158 7.00 2.90 8.99
N TYR A 159 6.83 2.24 10.15
CA TYR A 159 5.99 1.06 10.29
C TYR A 159 4.55 1.46 10.65
N PHE A 160 3.60 0.84 9.97
CA PHE A 160 2.17 0.99 10.25
C PHE A 160 1.64 -0.26 10.94
N ASN A 161 1.25 -0.15 12.21
CA ASN A 161 0.58 -1.24 12.92
C ASN A 161 -0.82 -1.55 12.34
N VAL A 162 -1.37 -0.62 11.61
CA VAL A 162 -2.58 -0.78 10.81
C VAL A 162 -2.21 -0.36 9.40
N PRO A 163 -2.01 -1.32 8.49
CA PRO A 163 -1.74 -1.03 7.08
C PRO A 163 -2.83 -0.20 6.43
N THR A 164 -2.46 0.62 5.44
CA THR A 164 -3.37 1.56 4.76
C THR A 164 -3.56 1.26 3.26
N PRO A 165 -3.67 -0.03 2.81
CA PRO A 165 -3.77 -0.36 1.40
C PRO A 165 -4.97 0.33 0.74
N ASP A 166 -4.72 0.97 -0.43
CA ASP A 166 -5.69 1.73 -1.22
C ASP A 166 -6.24 3.00 -0.53
N TYR A 167 -5.56 3.44 0.54
CA TYR A 167 -5.84 4.70 1.25
C TYR A 167 -4.57 5.50 1.44
N SER A 168 -4.75 6.81 1.66
CA SER A 168 -3.62 7.71 1.92
C SER A 168 -2.86 7.31 3.20
N ASN A 169 -1.54 7.26 3.10
CA ASN A 169 -0.59 7.10 4.22
C ASN A 169 -0.62 8.30 5.17
N THR A 170 -1.72 8.99 5.30
CA THR A 170 -1.79 10.03 6.32
C THR A 170 -1.57 9.39 7.67
N VAL A 171 -0.46 9.71 8.33
CA VAL A 171 -0.25 9.39 9.74
C VAL A 171 -1.35 10.08 10.52
N THR A 172 -2.50 9.44 10.55
CA THR A 172 -3.30 9.56 11.74
C THR A 172 -2.42 8.94 12.81
N GLN A 173 -1.70 9.79 13.57
CA GLN A 173 -0.94 9.39 14.75
C GLN A 173 -1.54 8.11 15.28
N LEU A 174 -0.75 7.05 15.44
CA LEU A 174 -1.14 5.83 16.11
C LEU A 174 -1.97 6.15 17.35
N THR A 175 -3.18 6.57 17.17
CA THR A 175 -4.20 6.37 18.16
C THR A 175 -4.37 4.86 18.13
N THR A 176 -3.91 4.18 19.17
CA THR A 176 -4.37 2.83 19.50
C THR A 176 -5.79 2.74 18.98
N PRO A 177 -6.09 1.81 18.00
CA PRO A 177 -7.40 1.81 17.38
C PRO A 177 -8.44 1.85 18.47
N LEU A 178 -9.36 2.78 18.38
CA LEU A 178 -10.34 2.97 19.42
C LEU A 178 -11.29 1.79 19.35
N LEU A 179 -11.24 0.91 20.30
CA LEU A 179 -12.16 -0.23 20.45
C LEU A 179 -12.94 -0.06 21.75
N TYR A 180 -14.22 -0.39 21.69
CA TYR A 180 -15.09 -0.33 22.86
C TYR A 180 -15.64 -1.71 23.17
N ILE A 181 -15.66 -2.07 24.45
CA ILE A 181 -16.54 -3.13 24.90
C ILE A 181 -17.96 -2.56 24.80
N ASN A 182 -18.75 -3.10 23.90
CA ASN A 182 -20.09 -2.59 23.58
C ASN A 182 -21.14 -3.25 24.45
N GLU A 183 -21.06 -4.56 24.60
CA GLU A 183 -22.00 -5.33 25.41
C GLU A 183 -21.28 -6.51 26.08
N VAL A 184 -21.77 -6.92 27.24
CA VAL A 184 -21.26 -8.09 27.97
C VAL A 184 -22.44 -8.89 28.53
N LEU A 185 -22.47 -10.18 28.23
CA LEU A 185 -23.43 -11.11 28.82
C LEU A 185 -22.70 -12.14 29.67
N ILE A 186 -22.71 -11.95 30.99
CA ILE A 186 -21.99 -12.80 31.95
C ILE A 186 -22.70 -14.13 32.21
N SER A 187 -24.02 -14.15 32.10
CA SER A 187 -24.81 -15.36 32.33
C SER A 187 -25.78 -15.55 31.17
N ASN A 188 -25.35 -16.30 30.20
CA ASN A 188 -26.14 -16.70 29.04
C ASN A 188 -26.75 -18.07 29.31
N THR A 189 -28.07 -18.16 29.29
CA THR A 189 -28.76 -19.44 29.49
C THR A 189 -29.47 -19.92 28.24
N ASN A 190 -29.79 -19.03 27.30
CA ASN A 190 -30.48 -19.41 26.06
C ASN A 190 -30.65 -18.25 25.05
N ASN A 191 -29.90 -17.14 25.13
CA ASN A 191 -30.13 -15.98 24.26
C ASN A 191 -29.38 -16.06 22.96
N LEU A 192 -28.07 -16.30 23.04
CA LEU A 192 -27.18 -16.41 21.88
C LEU A 192 -26.34 -17.66 22.04
N LEU A 193 -26.35 -18.51 21.02
CA LEU A 193 -25.55 -19.73 20.99
C LEU A 193 -24.31 -19.49 20.11
N ASP A 194 -23.21 -20.07 20.51
CA ASP A 194 -22.00 -20.11 19.69
C ASP A 194 -22.13 -21.10 18.50
N GLU A 195 -21.03 -21.30 17.75
CA GLU A 195 -20.95 -22.24 16.63
C GLU A 195 -21.09 -23.71 17.03
N ASN A 196 -20.98 -24.03 18.31
CA ASN A 196 -21.16 -25.37 18.89
C ASN A 196 -22.56 -25.56 19.49
N PHE A 197 -23.44 -24.55 19.36
CA PHE A 197 -24.79 -24.50 19.96
C PHE A 197 -24.78 -24.44 21.50
N GLU A 198 -23.72 -23.86 22.08
CA GLU A 198 -23.59 -23.67 23.52
C GLU A 198 -23.95 -22.25 23.93
N ALA A 199 -24.50 -22.09 25.13
CA ALA A 199 -24.93 -20.79 25.67
C ALA A 199 -23.85 -20.24 26.62
N ASP A 200 -22.75 -19.77 26.04
CA ASP A 200 -21.63 -19.22 26.79
C ASP A 200 -21.75 -17.73 27.08
N SER A 201 -21.02 -17.27 28.08
CA SER A 201 -20.85 -15.84 28.33
C SER A 201 -20.08 -15.21 27.17
N TRP A 202 -20.41 -13.99 26.78
CA TRP A 202 -19.75 -13.34 25.67
C TRP A 202 -19.51 -11.84 25.92
N VAL A 203 -18.59 -11.29 25.14
CA VAL A 203 -18.27 -9.87 25.09
C VAL A 203 -18.38 -9.41 23.64
N GLU A 204 -19.12 -8.33 23.40
CA GLU A 204 -19.17 -7.66 22.12
C GLU A 204 -18.17 -6.51 22.05
N ILE A 205 -17.38 -6.47 21.01
CA ILE A 205 -16.44 -5.37 20.74
C ILE A 205 -16.97 -4.54 19.59
N TYR A 206 -17.11 -3.25 19.81
CA TYR A 206 -17.46 -2.29 18.79
C TYR A 206 -16.21 -1.60 18.24
N ASN A 207 -16.03 -1.67 16.92
CA ASN A 207 -15.01 -0.94 16.17
C ASN A 207 -15.62 0.33 15.56
N PRO A 208 -15.38 1.54 16.13
CA PRO A 208 -15.87 2.81 15.57
C PRO A 208 -15.00 3.33 14.43
N ASN A 209 -13.86 2.68 14.15
CA ASN A 209 -12.96 3.12 13.09
C ASN A 209 -13.59 2.83 11.72
N SER A 210 -13.19 3.56 10.69
CA SER A 210 -13.63 3.33 9.31
C SER A 210 -12.87 2.19 8.62
N PHE A 211 -11.99 1.50 9.34
CA PHE A 211 -11.15 0.41 8.87
C PHE A 211 -11.25 -0.81 9.80
N GLN A 212 -10.84 -1.96 9.32
CA GLN A 212 -10.74 -3.18 10.11
C GLN A 212 -9.59 -3.07 11.11
N VAL A 213 -9.79 -3.58 12.31
CA VAL A 213 -8.79 -3.62 13.37
C VAL A 213 -8.47 -5.07 13.68
N ASN A 214 -7.21 -5.44 13.52
CA ASN A 214 -6.72 -6.73 13.98
C ASN A 214 -6.60 -6.70 15.50
N ILE A 215 -7.34 -7.56 16.18
CA ILE A 215 -7.33 -7.71 17.63
C ILE A 215 -6.47 -8.89 18.12
N GLY A 216 -5.74 -9.56 17.20
CA GLY A 216 -4.79 -10.61 17.58
C GLY A 216 -3.74 -10.08 18.55
N GLY A 217 -3.55 -10.78 19.65
CA GLY A 217 -2.63 -10.35 20.72
C GLY A 217 -3.22 -9.34 21.72
N TYR A 218 -4.45 -8.88 21.53
CA TYR A 218 -5.15 -8.14 22.58
C TYR A 218 -5.55 -9.10 23.70
N THR A 219 -5.50 -8.61 24.92
CA THR A 219 -5.84 -9.39 26.12
C THR A 219 -7.06 -8.77 26.78
N PHE A 220 -8.05 -9.60 27.05
CA PHE A 220 -9.15 -9.25 27.96
C PHE A 220 -8.77 -9.64 29.37
N SER A 221 -8.89 -8.70 30.31
CA SER A 221 -8.66 -8.98 31.71
C SER A 221 -9.83 -8.50 32.57
N THR A 222 -10.16 -9.27 33.56
CA THR A 222 -11.06 -8.84 34.65
C THR A 222 -10.26 -8.06 35.72
N LEU A 223 -10.95 -7.30 36.55
CA LEU A 223 -10.31 -6.61 37.67
C LEU A 223 -9.68 -7.58 38.68
N GLU A 224 -10.08 -8.85 38.65
CA GLU A 224 -9.57 -9.91 39.56
C GLU A 224 -8.32 -10.60 38.96
N GLY A 225 -7.89 -10.25 37.74
CA GLY A 225 -6.64 -10.68 37.15
C GLY A 225 -6.73 -11.89 36.19
N ASP A 226 -7.91 -12.42 35.95
CA ASP A 226 -8.11 -13.42 34.88
C ASP A 226 -7.92 -12.74 33.53
N SER A 227 -7.14 -13.36 32.61
CA SER A 227 -6.83 -12.82 31.31
C SER A 227 -7.06 -13.86 30.21
N TYR A 228 -7.60 -13.41 29.08
CA TYR A 228 -7.85 -14.18 27.86
C TYR A 228 -7.19 -13.45 26.67
N THR A 229 -6.39 -14.16 25.89
CA THR A 229 -5.65 -13.62 24.71
C THR A 229 -6.12 -14.30 23.46
#